data_9233523ce997559ecb5de6fe26e589b7
#
_entry.id   9233523ce997559ecb5de6fe26e589b7
#
_cell.length_a   1.000
_cell.length_b   1.000
_cell.length_c   1.000
_cell.angle_alpha   90.00
_cell.angle_beta   90.00
_cell.angle_gamma   90.00
#
_symmetry.space_group_name_H-M   'P 1'
#
loop_
_entity.id
_entity.type
_entity.pdbx_description
1 polymer ?
#
loop_
_entity_poly.entity_id
_entity_poly.type
_entity_poly.pdbx_seq_one_letter_code
_entity_poly.pdbx_strand_id
1 'polypeptide(L)'
;MRILLFKTLALTAAIAASSSAFAVTLEGGAVAAPNQYGADVAAQILKKGGNAVDAAVATAFALAVTYPEAGNIGGGGFMTMYIDGKPYFLDYRETAPKAATRNMYLNEKGEVIEN
;
A
#
# COMPACT_ATOMS: atom_id res chain seq x y z
N MET A 1 -51.76 11.87 -11.82
CA MET A 1 -50.69 11.70 -12.82
C MET A 1 -49.66 12.84 -12.83
N ARG A 2 -50.05 14.11 -12.76
CA ARG A 2 -49.07 15.24 -12.71
C ARG A 2 -48.19 15.29 -11.46
N ILE A 3 -48.69 14.95 -10.27
CA ILE A 3 -47.95 15.00 -9.00
C ILE A 3 -46.89 13.91 -8.93
N LEU A 4 -47.12 12.75 -9.55
CA LEU A 4 -46.13 11.66 -9.57
C LEU A 4 -44.94 12.00 -10.48
N LEU A 5 -45.18 12.68 -11.60
CA LEU A 5 -44.15 13.10 -12.54
C LEU A 5 -43.19 14.14 -11.91
N PHE A 6 -43.71 15.06 -11.09
CA PHE A 6 -42.88 16.06 -10.38
C PHE A 6 -42.00 15.43 -9.29
N LYS A 7 -42.51 14.41 -8.58
CA LYS A 7 -41.73 13.72 -7.55
C LYS A 7 -40.60 12.86 -8.13
N THR A 8 -40.84 12.22 -9.27
CA THR A 8 -39.78 11.44 -9.98
C THR A 8 -38.74 12.37 -10.60
N LEU A 9 -39.12 13.51 -11.15
CA LEU A 9 -38.18 14.47 -11.72
C LEU A 9 -37.30 15.15 -10.65
N ALA A 10 -37.87 15.44 -9.47
CA ALA A 10 -37.11 15.98 -8.34
C ALA A 10 -36.11 14.96 -7.75
N LEU A 11 -36.49 13.68 -7.70
CA LEU A 11 -35.61 12.63 -7.21
C LEU A 11 -34.45 12.33 -8.16
N THR A 12 -34.68 12.34 -9.48
CA THR A 12 -33.60 12.18 -10.48
C THR A 12 -32.64 13.37 -10.50
N ALA A 13 -33.14 14.60 -10.30
CA ALA A 13 -32.31 15.79 -10.18
C ALA A 13 -31.45 15.78 -8.92
N ALA A 14 -31.96 15.26 -7.78
CA ALA A 14 -31.20 15.13 -6.54
C ALA A 14 -30.09 14.07 -6.65
N ILE A 15 -30.30 12.95 -7.36
CA ILE A 15 -29.31 11.93 -7.60
C ILE A 15 -28.21 12.43 -8.56
N ALA A 16 -28.57 13.22 -9.57
CA ALA A 16 -27.61 13.83 -10.49
C ALA A 16 -26.74 14.91 -9.83
N ALA A 17 -27.27 15.61 -8.82
CA ALA A 17 -26.51 16.62 -8.06
C ALA A 17 -25.52 16.01 -7.04
N SER A 18 -25.75 14.76 -6.60
CA SER A 18 -24.85 14.07 -5.66
C SER A 18 -23.65 13.38 -6.32
N SER A 19 -23.57 13.37 -7.64
CA SER A 19 -22.46 12.77 -8.39
C SER A 19 -21.44 13.79 -8.93
N SER A 20 -21.39 15.01 -8.39
CA SER A 20 -20.22 15.87 -8.58
C SER A 20 -19.07 15.28 -7.75
N ALA A 21 -18.44 14.23 -8.28
CA ALA A 21 -17.12 13.86 -7.86
C ALA A 21 -16.23 15.09 -8.09
N PHE A 22 -15.83 15.76 -7.02
CA PHE A 22 -14.79 16.76 -7.10
C PHE A 22 -13.52 16.01 -7.53
N ALA A 23 -13.18 16.08 -8.81
CA ALA A 23 -11.88 15.70 -9.30
C ALA A 23 -10.90 16.71 -8.70
N VAL A 24 -10.31 16.36 -7.56
CA VAL A 24 -9.14 17.09 -7.05
C VAL A 24 -8.01 16.73 -7.99
N THR A 25 -7.59 17.67 -8.81
CA THR A 25 -6.33 17.54 -9.56
C THR A 25 -5.23 17.63 -8.51
N LEU A 26 -4.69 16.49 -8.11
CA LEU A 26 -3.52 16.43 -7.25
C LEU A 26 -2.32 16.83 -8.12
N GLU A 27 -1.83 18.03 -7.94
CA GLU A 27 -0.50 18.41 -8.43
C GLU A 27 0.54 17.71 -7.55
N GLY A 28 1.03 16.57 -8.01
CA GLY A 28 2.01 15.74 -7.29
C GLY A 28 1.49 14.34 -7.01
N GLY A 29 2.29 13.55 -6.30
CA GLY A 29 1.94 12.19 -5.92
C GLY A 29 1.12 12.14 -4.62
N ALA A 30 0.38 11.07 -4.44
CA ALA A 30 -0.27 10.72 -3.17
C ALA A 30 0.48 9.55 -2.50
N VAL A 31 0.54 9.57 -1.16
CA VAL A 31 1.22 8.55 -0.37
C VAL A 31 0.31 8.04 0.73
N ALA A 32 0.26 6.72 0.89
CA ALA A 32 -0.28 6.06 2.07
C ALA A 32 0.77 5.06 2.60
N ALA A 33 1.05 5.11 3.89
CA ALA A 33 2.00 4.23 4.56
C ALA A 33 1.49 3.84 5.95
N PRO A 34 1.98 2.73 6.55
CA PRO A 34 1.53 2.26 7.86
C PRO A 34 1.73 3.26 8.99
N ASN A 35 2.70 4.17 8.87
CA ASN A 35 2.94 5.23 9.85
C ASN A 35 3.39 6.53 9.18
N GLN A 36 3.37 7.61 9.96
CA GLN A 36 3.70 8.95 9.49
C GLN A 36 5.15 9.08 8.99
N TYR A 37 6.10 8.40 9.61
CA TYR A 37 7.51 8.46 9.21
C TYR A 37 7.73 7.94 7.79
N GLY A 38 7.12 6.79 7.45
CA GLY A 38 7.13 6.25 6.10
C GLY A 38 6.47 7.19 5.09
N ALA A 39 5.33 7.76 5.44
CA ALA A 39 4.62 8.72 4.58
C ALA A 39 5.43 10.00 4.34
N ASP A 40 6.07 10.55 5.36
CA ASP A 40 6.89 11.75 5.26
C ASP A 40 8.12 11.55 4.36
N VAL A 41 8.78 10.39 4.48
CA VAL A 41 9.91 10.03 3.61
C VAL A 41 9.47 9.96 2.16
N ALA A 42 8.37 9.25 1.85
CA ALA A 42 7.83 9.17 0.50
C ALA A 42 7.50 10.56 -0.07
N ALA A 43 6.81 11.39 0.71
CA ALA A 43 6.46 12.75 0.30
C ALA A 43 7.69 13.62 0.01
N GLN A 44 8.77 13.47 0.80
CA GLN A 44 10.02 14.17 0.55
C GLN A 44 10.70 13.73 -0.75
N ILE A 45 10.70 12.44 -1.06
CA ILE A 45 11.26 11.93 -2.32
C ILE A 45 10.48 12.48 -3.51
N LEU A 46 9.13 12.42 -3.47
CA LEU A 46 8.30 12.98 -4.54
C LEU A 46 8.52 14.48 -4.72
N LYS A 47 8.59 15.26 -3.64
CA LYS A 47 8.89 16.71 -3.69
C LYS A 47 10.26 17.04 -4.30
N LYS A 48 11.23 16.14 -4.18
CA LYS A 48 12.57 16.26 -4.77
C LYS A 48 12.62 15.83 -6.24
N GLY A 49 11.50 15.43 -6.83
CA GLY A 49 11.40 14.97 -8.21
C GLY A 49 11.62 13.48 -8.42
N GLY A 50 11.70 12.68 -7.35
CA GLY A 50 11.69 11.23 -7.43
C GLY A 50 10.33 10.70 -7.91
N ASN A 51 10.32 9.53 -8.50
CA ASN A 51 9.10 8.85 -8.95
C ASN A 51 8.48 7.98 -7.85
N ALA A 52 7.36 7.33 -8.15
CA ALA A 52 6.65 6.49 -7.19
C ALA A 52 7.48 5.28 -6.71
N VAL A 53 8.35 4.73 -7.56
CA VAL A 53 9.24 3.62 -7.19
C VAL A 53 10.32 4.10 -6.23
N ASP A 54 10.94 5.25 -6.50
CA ASP A 54 11.91 5.86 -5.61
C ASP A 54 11.30 6.11 -4.22
N ALA A 55 10.07 6.64 -4.19
CA ALA A 55 9.33 6.88 -2.96
C ALA A 55 9.02 5.58 -2.21
N ALA A 56 8.59 4.52 -2.91
CA ALA A 56 8.29 3.23 -2.31
C ALA A 56 9.54 2.58 -1.70
N VAL A 57 10.67 2.62 -2.41
CA VAL A 57 11.96 2.08 -1.92
C VAL A 57 12.41 2.84 -0.67
N ALA A 58 12.39 4.18 -0.70
CA ALA A 58 12.78 5.00 0.45
C ALA A 58 11.86 4.74 1.66
N THR A 59 10.55 4.58 1.42
CA THR A 59 9.59 4.21 2.46
C THR A 59 9.91 2.85 3.06
N ALA A 60 10.25 1.84 2.25
CA ALA A 60 10.59 0.51 2.74
C ALA A 60 11.81 0.55 3.70
N PHE A 61 12.83 1.34 3.38
CA PHE A 61 13.98 1.55 4.28
C PHE A 61 13.59 2.30 5.56
N ALA A 62 12.73 3.30 5.49
CA ALA A 62 12.22 3.98 6.68
C ALA A 62 11.42 3.03 7.58
N LEU A 63 10.57 2.20 6.99
CA LEU A 63 9.75 1.22 7.72
C LEU A 63 10.59 0.10 8.34
N ALA A 64 11.75 -0.23 7.78
CA ALA A 64 12.69 -1.17 8.41
C ALA A 64 13.15 -0.71 9.81
N VAL A 65 13.05 0.59 10.11
CA VAL A 65 13.36 1.18 11.42
C VAL A 65 12.10 1.48 12.23
N THR A 66 11.08 2.02 11.60
CA THR A 66 9.88 2.56 12.28
C THR A 66 8.71 1.59 12.37
N TYR A 67 8.81 0.46 11.67
CA TYR A 67 7.80 -0.60 11.63
C TYR A 67 8.45 -1.99 11.43
N PRO A 68 9.42 -2.37 12.29
CA PRO A 68 10.29 -3.52 12.06
C PRO A 68 9.56 -4.87 12.10
N GLU A 69 8.41 -4.95 12.75
CA GLU A 69 7.60 -6.17 12.81
C GLU A 69 6.99 -6.58 11.45
N ALA A 70 6.88 -5.64 10.50
CA ALA A 70 6.31 -5.91 9.19
C ALA A 70 7.13 -5.34 8.02
N GLY A 71 8.23 -4.65 8.29
CA GLY A 71 9.12 -4.08 7.27
C GLY A 71 10.56 -4.08 7.70
N ASN A 72 11.41 -4.91 7.07
CA ASN A 72 12.85 -4.93 7.34
C ASN A 72 13.64 -5.42 6.13
N ILE A 73 14.97 -5.24 6.18
CA ILE A 73 15.89 -5.56 5.06
C ILE A 73 15.95 -7.06 4.78
N GLY A 74 15.75 -7.90 5.78
CA GLY A 74 15.75 -9.36 5.63
C GLY A 74 14.40 -9.94 5.20
N GLY A 75 13.37 -9.10 5.10
CA GLY A 75 12.02 -9.50 4.69
C GLY A 75 11.85 -9.52 3.17
N GLY A 76 10.67 -9.86 2.75
CA GLY A 76 10.28 -9.90 1.36
C GLY A 76 8.88 -9.33 1.13
N GLY A 77 8.38 -9.48 -0.09
CA GLY A 77 7.06 -8.98 -0.44
C GLY A 77 6.76 -9.02 -1.92
N PHE A 78 5.76 -8.26 -2.29
CA PHE A 78 5.33 -8.07 -3.68
C PHE A 78 5.22 -6.59 -3.98
N MET A 79 5.55 -6.20 -5.20
CA MET A 79 5.36 -4.84 -5.67
C MET A 79 4.66 -4.86 -7.02
N THR A 80 3.53 -4.16 -7.11
CA THR A 80 2.86 -3.88 -8.38
C THR A 80 3.13 -2.43 -8.77
N MET A 81 3.58 -2.21 -9.99
CA MET A 81 3.96 -0.91 -10.49
C MET A 81 3.28 -0.64 -11.83
N TYR A 82 2.99 0.62 -12.10
CA TYR A 82 2.55 1.08 -13.43
C TYR A 82 3.47 2.21 -13.86
N ILE A 83 4.34 1.95 -14.86
CA ILE A 83 5.39 2.85 -15.29
C ILE A 83 5.32 2.99 -16.80
N ASP A 84 5.30 4.23 -17.29
CA ASP A 84 5.27 4.54 -18.73
C ASP A 84 4.16 3.80 -19.50
N GLY A 85 2.97 3.72 -18.90
CA GLY A 85 1.83 3.07 -19.52
C GLY A 85 1.85 1.54 -19.47
N LYS A 86 2.76 0.93 -18.71
CA LYS A 86 2.91 -0.53 -18.61
C LYS A 86 2.84 -1.02 -17.17
N PRO A 87 2.13 -2.13 -16.92
CA PRO A 87 2.14 -2.78 -15.61
C PRO A 87 3.39 -3.63 -15.44
N TYR A 88 3.93 -3.64 -14.22
CA TYR A 88 5.01 -4.50 -13.78
C TYR A 88 4.65 -5.15 -12.47
N PHE A 89 5.12 -6.37 -12.25
CA PHE A 89 5.01 -7.09 -10.99
C PHE A 89 6.38 -7.62 -10.59
N LEU A 90 6.78 -7.33 -9.36
CA LEU A 90 8.01 -7.83 -8.76
C LEU A 90 7.64 -8.73 -7.58
N ASP A 91 8.02 -10.01 -7.68
CA ASP A 91 7.99 -10.97 -6.59
C ASP A 91 9.38 -11.03 -5.96
N TYR A 92 9.48 -10.59 -4.71
CA TYR A 92 10.73 -10.65 -3.93
C TYR A 92 10.48 -11.30 -2.57
N ARG A 93 9.56 -12.29 -2.55
CA ARG A 93 9.34 -13.11 -1.35
C ARG A 93 10.65 -13.76 -0.91
N GLU A 94 10.89 -13.69 0.38
CA GLU A 94 12.01 -14.37 1.01
C GLU A 94 11.87 -15.90 0.90
N THR A 95 12.99 -16.57 0.86
CA THR A 95 13.07 -18.03 0.91
C THR A 95 13.70 -18.45 2.24
N ALA A 96 13.30 -19.61 2.75
CA ALA A 96 13.88 -20.14 3.97
C ALA A 96 15.40 -20.33 3.81
N PRO A 97 16.21 -20.08 4.86
CA PRO A 97 17.63 -20.37 4.85
C PRO A 97 17.90 -21.84 4.53
N LYS A 98 19.02 -22.14 3.85
CA LYS A 98 19.40 -23.53 3.52
C LYS A 98 19.52 -24.44 4.73
N ALA A 99 19.81 -23.88 5.90
CA ALA A 99 19.90 -24.59 7.18
C ALA A 99 18.53 -24.80 7.86
N ALA A 100 17.45 -24.24 7.33
CA ALA A 100 16.13 -24.42 7.90
C ALA A 100 15.67 -25.87 7.78
N THR A 101 15.14 -26.41 8.87
CA THR A 101 14.58 -27.76 8.92
C THR A 101 13.12 -27.73 9.36
N ARG A 102 12.37 -28.80 9.08
CA ARG A 102 10.97 -28.92 9.48
C ARG A 102 10.78 -28.74 10.99
N ASN A 103 11.74 -29.17 11.79
CA ASN A 103 11.65 -29.22 13.24
C ASN A 103 12.49 -28.14 13.94
N MET A 104 12.95 -27.10 13.23
CA MET A 104 13.85 -26.08 13.80
C MET A 104 13.26 -25.29 14.98
N TYR A 105 11.96 -25.33 15.17
CA TYR A 105 11.26 -24.69 16.28
C TYR A 105 10.77 -25.68 17.33
N LEU A 106 11.18 -26.96 17.24
CA LEU A 106 10.77 -28.01 18.16
C LEU A 106 11.96 -28.46 19.03
N ASN A 107 11.68 -28.79 20.29
CA ASN A 107 12.63 -29.46 21.15
C ASN A 107 12.72 -30.96 20.79
N GLU A 108 13.58 -31.72 21.50
CA GLU A 108 13.76 -33.15 21.29
C GLU A 108 12.49 -33.98 21.53
N LYS A 109 11.53 -33.46 22.27
CA LYS A 109 10.23 -34.10 22.53
C LYS A 109 9.20 -33.79 21.46
N GLY A 110 9.52 -32.91 20.48
CA GLY A 110 8.60 -32.47 19.44
C GLY A 110 7.64 -31.36 19.88
N GLU A 111 7.92 -30.69 21.00
CA GLU A 111 7.15 -29.56 21.50
C GLU A 111 7.74 -28.23 21.01
N VAL A 112 6.91 -27.20 20.87
CA VAL A 112 7.38 -25.86 20.46
C VAL A 112 8.34 -25.30 21.52
N ILE A 113 9.47 -24.77 21.07
CA ILE A 113 10.43 -24.08 21.94
C ILE A 113 9.79 -22.74 22.35
N GLU A 114 9.45 -22.57 23.60
CA GLU A 114 9.00 -21.31 24.18
C GLU A 114 10.21 -20.41 24.45
N ASN A 115 10.10 -19.11 24.07
CA ASN A 115 11.11 -18.08 24.34
C ASN A 115 10.90 -17.48 25.72
#